data_3339b0abc36d5981702916a41f658035
#
_entry.id   3339b0abc36d5981702916a41f658035
#
_cell.length_a   1.000
_cell.length_b   1.000
_cell.length_c   1.000
_cell.angle_alpha   90.00
_cell.angle_beta   90.00
_cell.angle_gamma   90.00
#
_symmetry.space_group_name_H-M   'P 1'
#
loop_
_entity.id
_entity.type
_entity.pdbx_description
1 polymer ?
#
loop_
_entity_poly.entity_id
_entity_poly.type
_entity_poly.pdbx_seq_one_letter_code
_entity_poly.pdbx_strand_id
1 'polypeptide(L)'
;MWRNALEGRPLAESALMVRESGLAVVSLCRGGFFPGTDSRVRGKALDDNRLAIEQAHAIGAPSVVLVCGAVPGQPLEVSRGQIAEGIAAVLPDAVAAGVRLLIEPLHPMYADDRSAINTLRQANEVCDRLGSPAGLGIALDVYHVWWDPELREMIEVTARAGRLDAFHLCDWRTPTVDLLNDRGLMGEGCIPLGQLTQWVEIAGFRGFREVEIFSHRWWGTDQREFLKRIVASYRAVVAEAEASV
;
A
#
# COMPACT_ATOMS: atom_id res chain seq x y z
N MET A 1 7.39 1.38 6.46
CA MET A 1 7.27 1.52 7.95
C MET A 1 5.85 1.86 8.32
N TRP A 2 5.30 1.35 9.44
CA TRP A 2 3.98 1.73 9.93
C TRP A 2 4.03 2.96 10.84
N ARG A 3 3.04 3.86 10.72
CA ARG A 3 2.98 5.12 11.49
C ARG A 3 2.96 4.93 13.00
N ASN A 4 2.35 3.86 13.50
CA ASN A 4 2.33 3.56 14.94
C ASN A 4 3.74 3.33 15.53
N ALA A 5 4.73 2.99 14.72
CA ALA A 5 6.12 2.92 15.17
C ALA A 5 6.72 4.29 15.54
N LEU A 6 6.07 5.38 15.12
CA LEU A 6 6.46 6.76 15.44
C LEU A 6 5.75 7.32 16.68
N GLU A 7 4.77 6.57 17.23
CA GLU A 7 4.00 7.00 18.39
C GLU A 7 4.83 6.93 19.67
N GLY A 8 4.47 7.75 20.66
CA GLY A 8 5.06 7.73 22.00
C GLY A 8 6.43 8.41 22.14
N ARG A 9 6.97 9.03 21.06
CA ARG A 9 8.21 9.82 21.09
C ARG A 9 8.18 11.01 20.13
N PRO A 10 9.02 12.04 20.34
CA PRO A 10 9.14 13.16 19.41
C PRO A 10 9.55 12.68 18.00
N LEU A 11 8.95 13.26 16.95
CA LEU A 11 9.22 12.88 15.57
C LEU A 11 10.71 13.04 15.19
N ALA A 12 11.37 14.09 15.69
CA ALA A 12 12.79 14.32 15.46
C ALA A 12 13.68 13.21 16.02
N GLU A 13 13.32 12.64 17.17
CA GLU A 13 14.01 11.49 17.78
C GLU A 13 13.80 10.22 16.94
N SER A 14 12.58 9.95 16.50
CA SER A 14 12.27 8.84 15.60
C SER A 14 13.04 8.96 14.28
N ALA A 15 13.12 10.14 13.71
CA ALA A 15 13.88 10.42 12.49
C ALA A 15 15.39 10.20 12.67
N LEU A 16 15.95 10.57 13.83
CA LEU A 16 17.35 10.29 14.15
C LEU A 16 17.61 8.81 14.26
N MET A 17 16.78 8.06 14.99
CA MET A 17 16.90 6.61 15.14
C MET A 17 16.85 5.88 13.79
N VAL A 18 15.94 6.29 12.91
CA VAL A 18 15.84 5.73 11.55
C VAL A 18 17.13 5.97 10.77
N ARG A 19 17.67 7.19 10.76
CA ARG A 19 18.94 7.50 10.09
C ARG A 19 20.11 6.69 10.65
N GLU A 20 20.22 6.59 11.97
CA GLU A 20 21.30 5.86 12.65
C GLU A 20 21.20 4.34 12.43
N SER A 21 20.02 3.81 12.13
CA SER A 21 19.85 2.39 11.82
C SER A 21 20.54 1.96 10.52
N GLY A 22 20.83 2.89 9.62
CA GLY A 22 21.36 2.60 8.29
C GLY A 22 20.38 1.92 7.34
N LEU A 23 19.10 1.78 7.72
CA LEU A 23 18.06 1.18 6.88
C LEU A 23 17.43 2.24 5.97
N ALA A 24 17.18 1.87 4.72
CA ALA A 24 16.37 2.69 3.82
C ALA A 24 14.89 2.55 4.19
N VAL A 25 14.20 3.67 4.38
CA VAL A 25 12.74 3.68 4.47
C VAL A 25 12.17 3.83 3.07
N VAL A 26 11.35 2.88 2.63
CA VAL A 26 10.81 2.86 1.26
C VAL A 26 9.38 3.43 1.19
N SER A 27 8.63 3.30 2.27
CA SER A 27 7.27 3.84 2.38
C SER A 27 6.89 4.10 3.84
N LEU A 28 5.91 4.99 4.06
CA LEU A 28 5.22 5.13 5.33
C LEU A 28 3.77 4.70 5.16
N CYS A 29 3.29 3.77 5.93
CA CYS A 29 1.91 3.32 5.98
C CYS A 29 1.28 3.74 7.32
N ARG A 30 0.15 4.36 7.34
CA ARG A 30 -0.69 4.73 6.21
C ARG A 30 -1.25 6.14 6.33
N GLY A 31 -1.52 6.75 5.18
CA GLY A 31 -2.47 7.85 5.05
C GLY A 31 -3.84 7.36 4.58
N GLY A 32 -4.70 8.27 4.10
CA GLY A 32 -5.99 7.94 3.49
C GLY A 32 -7.20 8.28 4.36
N PHE A 33 -8.23 7.41 4.32
CA PHE A 33 -9.51 7.57 5.03
C PHE A 33 -10.19 8.91 4.76
N PHE A 34 -10.12 9.37 3.51
CA PHE A 34 -10.67 10.66 3.08
C PHE A 34 -12.19 10.79 3.18
N PRO A 35 -13.00 9.74 2.85
CA PRO A 35 -14.44 9.84 2.91
C PRO A 35 -14.97 10.10 4.33
N GLY A 36 -16.05 10.88 4.38
CA GLY A 36 -16.72 11.18 5.64
C GLY A 36 -18.11 11.69 5.41
N THR A 37 -19.00 11.46 6.40
CA THR A 37 -20.41 11.85 6.37
C THR A 37 -20.63 13.35 6.33
N ASP A 38 -19.67 14.11 6.86
CA ASP A 38 -19.74 15.58 6.91
C ASP A 38 -18.35 16.23 6.66
N SER A 39 -18.35 17.54 6.47
CA SER A 39 -17.12 18.31 6.20
C SER A 39 -16.12 18.30 7.34
N ARG A 40 -16.57 18.19 8.60
CA ARG A 40 -15.69 18.15 9.77
C ARG A 40 -14.90 16.82 9.82
N VAL A 41 -15.56 15.70 9.52
CA VAL A 41 -14.90 14.38 9.44
C VAL A 41 -13.86 14.41 8.31
N ARG A 42 -14.23 14.90 7.13
CA ARG A 42 -13.29 15.03 6.01
C ARG A 42 -12.14 16.00 6.31
N GLY A 43 -12.41 17.11 7.01
CA GLY A 43 -11.35 18.05 7.44
C GLY A 43 -10.31 17.39 8.33
N LYS A 44 -10.74 16.60 9.32
CA LYS A 44 -9.81 15.82 10.17
C LYS A 44 -8.98 14.81 9.39
N ALA A 45 -9.58 14.17 8.38
CA ALA A 45 -8.84 13.26 7.51
C ALA A 45 -7.74 14.00 6.73
N LEU A 46 -8.01 15.20 6.22
CA LEU A 46 -6.98 16.03 5.55
C LEU A 46 -5.84 16.40 6.51
N ASP A 47 -6.16 16.78 7.74
CA ASP A 47 -5.13 17.13 8.74
C ASP A 47 -4.28 15.91 9.11
N ASP A 48 -4.88 14.72 9.26
CA ASP A 48 -4.12 13.48 9.52
C ASP A 48 -3.22 13.09 8.33
N ASN A 49 -3.67 13.31 7.10
CA ASN A 49 -2.85 13.05 5.91
C ASN A 49 -1.68 14.05 5.80
N ARG A 50 -1.86 15.32 6.14
CA ARG A 50 -0.76 16.28 6.23
C ARG A 50 0.26 15.86 7.28
N LEU A 51 -0.20 15.39 8.44
CA LEU A 51 0.69 14.82 9.46
C LEU A 51 1.44 13.59 8.94
N ALA A 52 0.78 12.69 8.18
CA ALA A 52 1.45 11.55 7.56
C ALA A 52 2.54 11.97 6.56
N ILE A 53 2.30 13.01 5.77
CA ILE A 53 3.28 13.60 4.85
C ILE A 53 4.48 14.18 5.62
N GLU A 54 4.22 14.95 6.69
CA GLU A 54 5.27 15.49 7.56
C GLU A 54 6.13 14.37 8.18
N GLN A 55 5.48 13.33 8.68
CA GLN A 55 6.14 12.15 9.26
C GLN A 55 7.01 11.44 8.21
N ALA A 56 6.48 11.22 6.99
CA ALA A 56 7.22 10.59 5.90
C ALA A 56 8.48 11.41 5.55
N HIS A 57 8.31 12.71 5.35
CA HIS A 57 9.43 13.63 5.08
C HIS A 57 10.50 13.56 6.18
N ALA A 58 10.09 13.64 7.44
CA ALA A 58 11.02 13.68 8.58
C ALA A 58 11.88 12.41 8.69
N ILE A 59 11.31 11.22 8.41
CA ILE A 59 12.03 9.93 8.46
C ILE A 59 12.72 9.57 7.15
N GLY A 60 12.61 10.42 6.11
CA GLY A 60 13.18 10.16 4.78
C GLY A 60 12.43 9.12 3.96
N ALA A 61 11.16 8.85 4.25
CA ALA A 61 10.31 8.00 3.43
C ALA A 61 9.89 8.75 2.15
N PRO A 62 10.15 8.20 0.95
CA PRO A 62 9.81 8.85 -0.32
C PRO A 62 8.31 8.82 -0.62
N SER A 63 7.55 8.01 0.10
CA SER A 63 6.13 7.84 -0.18
C SER A 63 5.28 7.56 1.06
N VAL A 64 3.97 7.87 0.94
CA VAL A 64 2.91 7.48 1.87
C VAL A 64 1.92 6.59 1.13
N VAL A 65 1.68 5.38 1.64
CA VAL A 65 0.65 4.47 1.14
C VAL A 65 -0.71 4.92 1.68
N LEU A 66 -1.71 5.00 0.80
CA LEU A 66 -3.06 5.47 1.10
C LEU A 66 -4.06 4.31 1.14
N VAL A 67 -4.53 3.97 2.33
CA VAL A 67 -5.77 3.22 2.52
C VAL A 67 -6.92 4.22 2.41
N CYS A 68 -7.54 4.29 1.22
CA CYS A 68 -8.31 5.46 0.80
C CYS A 68 -9.58 5.75 1.62
N GLY A 69 -10.18 4.73 2.26
CA GLY A 69 -11.38 4.87 3.07
C GLY A 69 -12.68 4.59 2.31
N ALA A 70 -13.70 4.28 3.07
CA ALA A 70 -15.10 4.21 2.66
C ALA A 70 -15.99 4.59 3.84
N VAL A 71 -17.26 4.87 3.59
CA VAL A 71 -18.25 5.16 4.65
C VAL A 71 -19.35 4.10 4.57
N PRO A 72 -19.56 3.30 5.63
CA PRO A 72 -20.62 2.31 5.65
C PRO A 72 -21.98 2.92 5.28
N GLY A 73 -22.68 2.27 4.33
CA GLY A 73 -23.97 2.73 3.84
C GLY A 73 -23.92 3.89 2.82
N GLN A 74 -22.77 4.49 2.55
CA GLN A 74 -22.62 5.49 1.50
C GLN A 74 -22.37 4.81 0.14
N PRO A 75 -22.97 5.25 -0.97
CA PRO A 75 -22.64 4.74 -2.30
C PRO A 75 -21.13 4.85 -2.58
N LEU A 76 -20.50 3.80 -3.10
CA LEU A 76 -19.06 3.75 -3.35
C LEU A 76 -18.58 4.87 -4.28
N GLU A 77 -19.40 5.27 -5.26
CA GLU A 77 -19.07 6.39 -6.15
C GLU A 77 -18.95 7.73 -5.41
N VAL A 78 -19.77 7.95 -4.38
CA VAL A 78 -19.66 9.14 -3.53
C VAL A 78 -18.35 9.08 -2.74
N SER A 79 -18.03 7.92 -2.16
CA SER A 79 -16.75 7.71 -1.47
C SER A 79 -15.55 7.93 -2.41
N ARG A 80 -15.59 7.41 -3.65
CA ARG A 80 -14.54 7.64 -4.68
C ARG A 80 -14.39 9.10 -5.04
N GLY A 81 -15.50 9.83 -5.16
CA GLY A 81 -15.48 11.29 -5.35
C GLY A 81 -14.74 12.00 -4.21
N GLN A 82 -15.10 11.68 -2.97
CA GLN A 82 -14.46 12.24 -1.77
C GLN A 82 -12.98 11.85 -1.63
N ILE A 83 -12.59 10.64 -2.06
CA ILE A 83 -11.19 10.22 -2.13
C ILE A 83 -10.41 11.12 -3.09
N ALA A 84 -10.91 11.31 -4.31
CA ALA A 84 -10.25 12.17 -5.30
C ALA A 84 -10.11 13.62 -4.80
N GLU A 85 -11.16 14.18 -4.21
CA GLU A 85 -11.15 15.52 -3.60
C GLU A 85 -10.12 15.60 -2.46
N GLY A 86 -10.07 14.59 -1.59
CA GLY A 86 -9.15 14.52 -0.46
C GLY A 86 -7.69 14.45 -0.91
N ILE A 87 -7.38 13.58 -1.88
CA ILE A 87 -6.04 13.50 -2.47
C ILE A 87 -5.65 14.82 -3.11
N ALA A 88 -6.54 15.43 -3.91
CA ALA A 88 -6.27 16.74 -4.53
C ALA A 88 -5.94 17.82 -3.51
N ALA A 89 -6.61 17.81 -2.35
CA ALA A 89 -6.41 18.80 -1.30
C ALA A 89 -5.05 18.69 -0.58
N VAL A 90 -4.48 17.48 -0.46
CA VAL A 90 -3.19 17.27 0.26
C VAL A 90 -2.00 17.05 -0.69
N LEU A 91 -2.26 16.86 -1.98
CA LEU A 91 -1.21 16.62 -2.98
C LEU A 91 -0.17 17.76 -3.08
N PRO A 92 -0.55 19.06 -3.02
CA PRO A 92 0.42 20.14 -3.00
C PRO A 92 1.38 20.06 -1.81
N ASP A 93 0.88 19.68 -0.63
CA ASP A 93 1.68 19.51 0.58
C ASP A 93 2.69 18.35 0.41
N ALA A 94 2.24 17.23 -0.17
CA ALA A 94 3.09 16.07 -0.46
C ALA A 94 4.20 16.42 -1.47
N VAL A 95 3.86 17.10 -2.56
CA VAL A 95 4.85 17.54 -3.57
C VAL A 95 5.88 18.50 -2.96
N ALA A 96 5.43 19.45 -2.15
CA ALA A 96 6.33 20.39 -1.46
C ALA A 96 7.28 19.69 -0.48
N ALA A 97 6.82 18.62 0.16
CA ALA A 97 7.63 17.78 1.05
C ALA A 97 8.52 16.76 0.31
N GLY A 98 8.42 16.64 -1.01
CA GLY A 98 9.11 15.61 -1.79
C GLY A 98 8.61 14.19 -1.52
N VAL A 99 7.36 14.06 -1.07
CA VAL A 99 6.71 12.78 -0.73
C VAL A 99 5.68 12.43 -1.79
N ARG A 100 5.68 11.20 -2.27
CA ARG A 100 4.70 10.69 -3.22
C ARG A 100 3.53 10.01 -2.50
N LEU A 101 2.30 10.24 -2.94
CA LEU A 101 1.11 9.58 -2.42
C LEU A 101 0.81 8.34 -3.26
N LEU A 102 0.66 7.16 -2.64
CA LEU A 102 0.42 5.91 -3.36
C LEU A 102 -0.96 5.36 -3.02
N ILE A 103 -1.88 5.36 -3.98
CA ILE A 103 -3.19 4.73 -3.83
C ILE A 103 -2.98 3.22 -3.74
N GLU A 104 -3.46 2.60 -2.67
CA GLU A 104 -3.51 1.15 -2.53
C GLU A 104 -4.94 0.66 -2.74
N PRO A 105 -5.23 -0.06 -3.84
CA PRO A 105 -6.51 -0.76 -3.97
C PRO A 105 -6.61 -1.86 -2.93
N LEU A 106 -7.73 -1.92 -2.18
CA LEU A 106 -7.96 -2.97 -1.21
C LEU A 106 -8.94 -4.03 -1.74
N HIS A 107 -8.79 -5.26 -1.27
CA HIS A 107 -9.70 -6.36 -1.60
C HIS A 107 -11.17 -5.93 -1.39
N PRO A 108 -12.12 -6.34 -2.25
CA PRO A 108 -13.54 -5.96 -2.13
C PRO A 108 -14.20 -6.29 -0.78
N MET A 109 -13.64 -7.21 0.00
CA MET A 109 -14.12 -7.48 1.36
C MET A 109 -14.05 -6.26 2.28
N TYR A 110 -13.30 -5.22 1.90
CA TYR A 110 -13.13 -3.96 2.63
C TYR A 110 -13.84 -2.78 1.97
N ALA A 111 -14.72 -3.03 0.99
CA ALA A 111 -15.30 -1.97 0.17
C ALA A 111 -16.22 -1.01 0.94
N ASP A 112 -16.80 -1.46 2.05
CA ASP A 112 -17.77 -0.67 2.83
C ASP A 112 -17.14 0.17 3.95
N ASP A 113 -15.91 -0.15 4.40
CA ASP A 113 -15.32 0.52 5.57
C ASP A 113 -13.88 1.01 5.36
N ARG A 114 -13.05 0.27 4.63
CA ARG A 114 -11.61 0.59 4.54
C ARG A 114 -11.20 1.25 3.24
N SER A 115 -11.77 0.86 2.10
CA SER A 115 -11.47 1.50 0.83
C SER A 115 -12.56 1.28 -0.22
N ALA A 116 -13.02 2.35 -0.83
CA ALA A 116 -13.88 2.30 -2.01
C ALA A 116 -13.10 2.08 -3.33
N ILE A 117 -11.77 2.00 -3.27
CA ILE A 117 -10.89 1.66 -4.39
C ILE A 117 -10.47 0.20 -4.23
N ASN A 118 -10.92 -0.68 -5.14
CA ASN A 118 -10.79 -2.13 -4.98
C ASN A 118 -10.09 -2.84 -6.14
N THR A 119 -9.75 -2.12 -7.22
CA THR A 119 -9.01 -2.63 -8.38
C THR A 119 -7.94 -1.65 -8.83
N LEU A 120 -6.91 -2.14 -9.54
CA LEU A 120 -5.92 -1.25 -10.17
C LEU A 120 -6.57 -0.30 -11.18
N ARG A 121 -7.61 -0.75 -11.89
CA ARG A 121 -8.39 0.11 -12.81
C ARG A 121 -8.95 1.32 -12.08
N GLN A 122 -9.62 1.12 -10.96
CA GLN A 122 -10.19 2.22 -10.17
C GLN A 122 -9.12 3.18 -9.63
N ALA A 123 -7.96 2.66 -9.21
CA ALA A 123 -6.83 3.50 -8.79
C ALA A 123 -6.30 4.36 -9.95
N ASN A 124 -6.16 3.79 -11.15
CA ASN A 124 -5.76 4.52 -12.35
C ASN A 124 -6.80 5.60 -12.72
N GLU A 125 -8.10 5.30 -12.65
CA GLU A 125 -9.18 6.26 -12.91
C GLU A 125 -9.11 7.47 -11.96
N VAL A 126 -8.76 7.28 -10.68
CA VAL A 126 -8.52 8.39 -9.75
C VAL A 126 -7.31 9.21 -10.19
N CYS A 127 -6.20 8.57 -10.57
CA CYS A 127 -5.02 9.27 -11.08
C CYS A 127 -5.35 10.09 -12.35
N ASP A 128 -6.10 9.52 -13.28
CA ASP A 128 -6.51 10.18 -14.52
C ASP A 128 -7.44 11.37 -14.25
N ARG A 129 -8.42 11.20 -13.37
CA ARG A 129 -9.33 12.27 -12.92
C ARG A 129 -8.58 13.46 -12.34
N LEU A 130 -7.45 13.24 -11.70
CA LEU A 130 -6.60 14.28 -11.11
C LEU A 130 -5.55 14.82 -12.10
N GLY A 131 -5.59 14.42 -13.37
CA GLY A 131 -4.65 14.87 -14.39
C GLY A 131 -3.29 14.21 -14.33
N SER A 132 -3.19 13.03 -13.73
CA SER A 132 -1.95 12.22 -13.65
C SER A 132 -0.75 12.97 -13.04
N PRO A 133 -0.88 13.59 -11.86
CA PRO A 133 0.17 14.40 -11.28
C PRO A 133 1.37 13.53 -10.86
N ALA A 134 2.59 14.05 -11.04
CA ALA A 134 3.83 13.35 -10.71
C ALA A 134 3.95 12.93 -9.22
N GLY A 135 3.25 13.63 -8.32
CA GLY A 135 3.22 13.32 -6.88
C GLY A 135 2.26 12.20 -6.48
N LEU A 136 1.55 11.56 -7.45
CA LEU A 136 0.59 10.51 -7.20
C LEU A 136 0.96 9.23 -7.94
N GLY A 137 0.87 8.09 -7.27
CA GLY A 137 1.13 6.77 -7.83
C GLY A 137 0.26 5.69 -7.20
N ILE A 138 0.64 4.45 -7.38
CA ILE A 138 -0.13 3.27 -6.96
C ILE A 138 0.80 2.28 -6.26
N ALA A 139 0.35 1.76 -5.12
CA ALA A 139 0.93 0.61 -4.46
C ALA A 139 0.12 -0.64 -4.84
N LEU A 140 0.79 -1.64 -5.39
CA LEU A 140 0.22 -2.93 -5.69
C LEU A 140 0.52 -3.89 -4.55
N ASP A 141 -0.49 -4.25 -3.76
CA ASP A 141 -0.41 -5.35 -2.78
C ASP A 141 -1.11 -6.58 -3.36
N VAL A 142 -0.35 -7.66 -3.53
CA VAL A 142 -0.90 -8.92 -4.07
C VAL A 142 -2.08 -9.44 -3.27
N TYR A 143 -2.09 -9.25 -1.94
CA TYR A 143 -3.19 -9.68 -1.06
C TYR A 143 -4.54 -9.08 -1.45
N HIS A 144 -4.50 -7.89 -1.99
CA HIS A 144 -5.70 -7.13 -2.29
C HIS A 144 -6.20 -7.32 -3.72
N VAL A 145 -5.34 -7.69 -4.67
CA VAL A 145 -5.68 -7.66 -6.09
C VAL A 145 -5.51 -8.99 -6.84
N TRP A 146 -4.99 -10.06 -6.18
CA TRP A 146 -4.70 -11.35 -6.83
C TRP A 146 -5.90 -11.99 -7.53
N TRP A 147 -7.11 -11.69 -7.09
CA TRP A 147 -8.39 -12.20 -7.58
C TRP A 147 -8.90 -11.48 -8.85
N ASP A 148 -8.35 -10.29 -9.16
CA ASP A 148 -8.85 -9.42 -10.23
C ASP A 148 -8.53 -10.01 -11.60
N PRO A 149 -9.53 -10.36 -12.44
CA PRO A 149 -9.29 -10.93 -13.77
C PRO A 149 -8.60 -9.96 -14.74
N GLU A 150 -8.63 -8.65 -14.47
CA GLU A 150 -7.96 -7.63 -15.29
C GLU A 150 -6.55 -7.31 -14.80
N LEU A 151 -6.08 -7.96 -13.72
CA LEU A 151 -4.85 -7.59 -13.02
C LEU A 151 -3.64 -7.48 -13.94
N ARG A 152 -3.42 -8.46 -14.82
CA ARG A 152 -2.28 -8.45 -15.75
C ARG A 152 -2.28 -7.22 -16.63
N GLU A 153 -3.40 -6.94 -17.31
CA GLU A 153 -3.56 -5.78 -18.18
C GLU A 153 -3.33 -4.49 -17.40
N MET A 154 -3.93 -4.40 -16.21
CA MET A 154 -3.84 -3.20 -15.38
C MET A 154 -2.43 -2.98 -14.80
N ILE A 155 -1.64 -4.01 -14.53
CA ILE A 155 -0.22 -3.87 -14.19
C ILE A 155 0.54 -3.19 -15.35
N GLU A 156 0.33 -3.65 -16.58
CA GLU A 156 0.96 -3.05 -17.78
C GLU A 156 0.54 -1.59 -17.98
N VAL A 157 -0.76 -1.28 -17.82
CA VAL A 157 -1.30 0.09 -17.93
C VAL A 157 -0.69 0.99 -16.86
N THR A 158 -0.69 0.54 -15.59
CA THR A 158 -0.16 1.29 -14.44
C THR A 158 1.34 1.59 -14.60
N ALA A 159 2.11 0.58 -15.01
CA ALA A 159 3.55 0.73 -15.21
C ALA A 159 3.87 1.65 -16.40
N ARG A 160 3.17 1.49 -17.54
CA ARG A 160 3.34 2.35 -18.72
C ARG A 160 3.02 3.83 -18.42
N ALA A 161 2.08 4.08 -17.52
CA ALA A 161 1.75 5.41 -17.04
C ALA A 161 2.76 5.96 -16.01
N GLY A 162 3.79 5.19 -15.61
CA GLY A 162 4.78 5.59 -14.61
C GLY A 162 4.20 5.71 -13.20
N ARG A 163 3.18 4.90 -12.88
CA ARG A 163 2.43 4.96 -11.62
C ARG A 163 2.64 3.76 -10.70
N LEU A 164 3.33 2.71 -11.14
CA LEU A 164 3.60 1.52 -10.33
C LEU A 164 4.83 1.79 -9.44
N ASP A 165 4.58 2.19 -8.20
CA ASP A 165 5.61 2.73 -7.30
C ASP A 165 5.97 1.79 -6.15
N ALA A 166 5.07 0.94 -5.72
CA ALA A 166 5.30 -0.05 -4.66
C ALA A 166 4.72 -1.42 -5.04
N PHE A 167 5.37 -2.48 -4.55
CA PHE A 167 4.94 -3.86 -4.76
C PHE A 167 5.05 -4.62 -3.45
N HIS A 168 3.89 -4.96 -2.85
CA HIS A 168 3.79 -5.65 -1.58
C HIS A 168 3.49 -7.13 -1.77
N LEU A 169 4.15 -7.98 -1.00
CA LEU A 169 4.12 -9.43 -1.06
C LEU A 169 3.69 -10.05 0.28
N CYS A 170 2.77 -10.96 0.22
CA CYS A 170 2.40 -11.93 1.24
C CYS A 170 1.60 -13.03 0.56
N ASP A 171 0.90 -13.89 1.31
CA ASP A 171 0.03 -14.90 0.73
C ASP A 171 -1.35 -14.93 1.38
N TRP A 172 -2.33 -15.42 0.62
CA TRP A 172 -3.71 -15.61 1.06
C TRP A 172 -3.90 -17.04 1.55
N ARG A 173 -3.91 -17.23 2.87
CA ARG A 173 -4.07 -18.55 3.46
C ARG A 173 -5.49 -19.08 3.31
N THR A 174 -5.61 -20.40 3.10
CA THR A 174 -6.89 -21.13 2.99
C THR A 174 -6.90 -22.34 3.93
N PRO A 175 -7.95 -22.53 4.75
CA PRO A 175 -9.08 -21.62 4.95
C PRO A 175 -8.65 -20.34 5.65
N THR A 176 -9.25 -19.21 5.27
CA THR A 176 -9.02 -17.92 5.93
C THR A 176 -9.76 -17.91 7.27
N VAL A 177 -9.05 -17.59 8.35
CA VAL A 177 -9.63 -17.54 9.71
C VAL A 177 -9.83 -16.11 10.22
N ASP A 178 -9.09 -15.14 9.67
CA ASP A 178 -9.23 -13.72 9.95
C ASP A 178 -8.94 -12.92 8.69
N LEU A 179 -9.84 -12.02 8.30
CA LEU A 179 -9.71 -11.28 7.04
C LEU A 179 -8.54 -10.28 7.05
N LEU A 180 -8.12 -9.81 8.22
CA LEU A 180 -7.05 -8.82 8.34
C LEU A 180 -5.72 -9.44 8.81
N ASN A 181 -5.77 -10.36 9.79
CA ASN A 181 -4.60 -10.79 10.53
C ASN A 181 -4.23 -12.27 10.30
N ASP A 182 -4.53 -12.80 9.12
CA ASP A 182 -4.22 -14.18 8.74
C ASP A 182 -3.40 -14.27 7.44
N ARG A 183 -2.65 -13.22 7.10
CA ARG A 183 -1.75 -13.28 5.95
C ARG A 183 -0.64 -14.31 6.18
N GLY A 184 -0.33 -15.07 5.13
CA GLY A 184 0.72 -16.09 5.10
C GLY A 184 2.07 -15.55 4.62
N LEU A 185 3.12 -16.28 4.93
CA LEU A 185 4.38 -16.17 4.19
C LEU A 185 4.14 -16.56 2.73
N MET A 186 4.95 -16.03 1.83
CA MET A 186 4.90 -16.38 0.42
C MET A 186 5.04 -17.90 0.24
N GLY A 187 4.05 -18.52 -0.43
CA GLY A 187 3.92 -19.98 -0.61
C GLY A 187 3.09 -20.69 0.47
N GLU A 188 2.56 -20.00 1.48
CA GLU A 188 1.63 -20.57 2.47
C GLU A 188 0.15 -20.50 2.04
N GLY A 189 -0.17 -19.96 0.88
CA GLY A 189 -1.54 -19.71 0.43
C GLY A 189 -1.80 -20.05 -1.02
N CYS A 190 -2.71 -19.30 -1.65
CA CYS A 190 -3.19 -19.59 -3.00
C CYS A 190 -2.85 -18.51 -4.04
N ILE A 191 -2.13 -17.45 -3.67
CA ILE A 191 -1.76 -16.39 -4.61
C ILE A 191 -0.69 -16.93 -5.59
N PRO A 192 -0.85 -16.78 -6.91
CA PRO A 192 0.15 -17.21 -7.89
C PRO A 192 1.34 -16.22 -7.93
N LEU A 193 2.11 -16.16 -6.83
CA LEU A 193 3.13 -15.14 -6.57
C LEU A 193 4.23 -15.10 -7.63
N GLY A 194 4.70 -16.25 -8.10
CA GLY A 194 5.71 -16.32 -9.17
C GLY A 194 5.21 -15.63 -10.45
N GLN A 195 3.97 -15.91 -10.86
CA GLN A 195 3.35 -15.29 -12.03
C GLN A 195 3.13 -13.79 -11.86
N LEU A 196 2.64 -13.33 -10.69
CA LEU A 196 2.42 -11.91 -10.43
C LEU A 196 3.74 -11.14 -10.39
N THR A 197 4.77 -11.71 -9.76
CA THR A 197 6.12 -11.13 -9.74
C THR A 197 6.65 -10.97 -11.16
N GLN A 198 6.51 -11.99 -12.00
CA GLN A 198 6.92 -11.95 -13.40
C GLN A 198 6.19 -10.84 -14.18
N TRP A 199 4.87 -10.69 -14.04
CA TRP A 199 4.12 -9.62 -14.71
C TRP A 199 4.60 -8.23 -14.31
N VAL A 200 4.84 -8.01 -13.02
CA VAL A 200 5.34 -6.75 -12.47
C VAL A 200 6.75 -6.44 -13.00
N GLU A 201 7.63 -7.44 -13.09
CA GLU A 201 8.98 -7.29 -13.63
C GLU A 201 8.99 -7.01 -15.15
N ILE A 202 8.19 -7.75 -15.93
CA ILE A 202 8.03 -7.54 -17.37
C ILE A 202 7.47 -6.14 -17.65
N ALA A 203 6.55 -5.65 -16.82
CA ALA A 203 6.02 -4.30 -16.92
C ALA A 203 7.06 -3.20 -16.60
N GLY A 204 8.25 -3.58 -16.10
CA GLY A 204 9.36 -2.66 -15.90
C GLY A 204 9.55 -2.14 -14.48
N PHE A 205 8.83 -2.67 -13.48
CA PHE A 205 9.06 -2.31 -12.08
C PHE A 205 10.47 -2.70 -11.63
N ARG A 206 11.15 -1.76 -10.95
CA ARG A 206 12.52 -1.95 -10.43
C ARG A 206 12.68 -1.48 -8.98
N GLY A 207 11.54 -1.20 -8.31
CA GLY A 207 11.50 -0.81 -6.92
C GLY A 207 11.76 -1.96 -5.94
N PHE A 208 11.61 -1.67 -4.67
CA PHE A 208 11.65 -2.67 -3.61
C PHE A 208 10.42 -3.57 -3.66
N ARG A 209 10.63 -4.85 -3.29
CA ARG A 209 9.55 -5.78 -3.01
C ARG A 209 9.36 -5.81 -1.50
N GLU A 210 8.27 -5.23 -1.04
CA GLU A 210 7.97 -5.10 0.38
C GLU A 210 7.17 -6.30 0.86
N VAL A 211 7.61 -6.97 1.91
CA VAL A 211 6.85 -8.07 2.51
C VAL A 211 5.97 -7.51 3.61
N GLU A 212 4.63 -7.63 3.44
CA GLU A 212 3.64 -7.11 4.37
C GLU A 212 2.73 -8.23 4.90
N ILE A 213 3.05 -8.73 6.09
CA ILE A 213 2.36 -9.87 6.70
C ILE A 213 1.67 -9.48 8.00
N PHE A 214 0.37 -9.16 7.90
CA PHE A 214 -0.52 -9.04 9.05
C PHE A 214 -0.91 -10.43 9.52
N SER A 215 -0.37 -10.88 10.66
CA SER A 215 -0.61 -12.24 11.16
C SER A 215 -0.42 -12.34 12.66
N HIS A 216 -1.49 -12.66 13.38
CA HIS A 216 -1.40 -12.96 14.82
C HIS A 216 -0.42 -14.09 15.11
N ARG A 217 -0.36 -15.09 14.21
CA ARG A 217 0.58 -16.21 14.32
C ARG A 217 2.03 -15.72 14.30
N TRP A 218 2.39 -14.91 13.30
CA TRP A 218 3.76 -14.48 13.10
C TRP A 218 4.19 -13.37 14.06
N TRP A 219 3.28 -12.51 14.49
CA TRP A 219 3.57 -11.50 15.51
C TRP A 219 3.83 -12.12 16.89
N GLY A 220 3.28 -13.31 17.17
CA GLY A 220 3.52 -14.07 18.40
C GLY A 220 4.82 -14.91 18.40
N THR A 221 5.58 -14.93 17.30
CA THR A 221 6.83 -15.71 17.20
C THR A 221 8.07 -14.84 17.45
N ASP A 222 9.23 -15.50 17.66
CA ASP A 222 10.50 -14.77 17.67
C ASP A 222 10.72 -14.03 16.36
N GLN A 223 10.95 -12.72 16.42
CA GLN A 223 11.00 -11.86 15.24
C GLN A 223 12.24 -12.12 14.37
N ARG A 224 13.32 -12.64 14.91
CA ARG A 224 14.51 -13.04 14.13
C ARG A 224 14.24 -14.31 13.33
N GLU A 225 13.52 -15.25 13.93
CA GLU A 225 13.08 -16.46 13.22
C GLU A 225 12.05 -16.12 12.15
N PHE A 226 11.10 -15.22 12.44
CA PHE A 226 10.14 -14.73 11.46
C PHE A 226 10.85 -14.09 10.26
N LEU A 227 11.81 -13.21 10.48
CA LEU A 227 12.59 -12.59 9.41
C LEU A 227 13.36 -13.62 8.56
N LYS A 228 13.95 -14.64 9.17
CA LYS A 228 14.60 -15.73 8.41
C LYS A 228 13.62 -16.46 7.50
N ARG A 229 12.41 -16.73 8.00
CA ARG A 229 11.36 -17.37 7.20
C ARG A 229 10.87 -16.49 6.07
N ILE A 230 10.68 -15.17 6.31
CA ILE A 230 10.37 -14.21 5.25
C ILE A 230 11.42 -14.29 4.13
N VAL A 231 12.71 -14.24 4.48
CA VAL A 231 13.80 -14.30 3.49
C VAL A 231 13.79 -15.62 2.72
N ALA A 232 13.57 -16.74 3.41
CA ALA A 232 13.53 -18.07 2.77
C ALA A 232 12.36 -18.21 1.81
N SER A 233 11.13 -17.80 2.23
CA SER A 233 9.93 -17.87 1.40
C SER A 233 10.00 -16.92 0.20
N TYR A 234 10.54 -15.71 0.39
CA TYR A 234 10.77 -14.77 -0.71
C TYR A 234 11.71 -15.34 -1.78
N ARG A 235 12.83 -15.95 -1.36
CA ARG A 235 13.78 -16.58 -2.30
C ARG A 235 13.15 -17.72 -3.10
N ALA A 236 12.27 -18.50 -2.50
CA ALA A 236 11.54 -19.56 -3.20
C ALA A 236 10.65 -19.00 -4.31
N VAL A 237 9.89 -17.92 -4.05
CA VAL A 237 9.03 -17.26 -5.05
C VAL A 237 9.85 -16.67 -6.20
N VAL A 238 10.99 -16.04 -5.91
CA VAL A 238 11.88 -15.51 -6.96
C VAL A 238 12.43 -16.63 -7.83
N ALA A 239 12.87 -17.74 -7.23
CA ALA A 239 13.36 -18.90 -7.98
C ALA A 239 12.27 -19.52 -8.87
N GLU A 240 11.01 -19.58 -8.41
CA GLU A 240 9.86 -20.02 -9.24
C GLU A 240 9.60 -19.07 -10.41
N ALA A 241 9.67 -17.77 -10.20
CA ALA A 241 9.49 -16.78 -11.26
C ALA A 241 10.58 -16.89 -12.34
N GLU A 242 11.83 -17.07 -11.94
CA GLU A 242 12.97 -17.26 -12.87
C GLU A 242 12.91 -18.59 -13.63
N ALA A 243 12.43 -19.68 -13.01
CA ALA A 243 12.30 -20.99 -13.65
C ALA A 243 11.16 -21.05 -14.68
N SER A 244 10.26 -20.06 -14.67
CA SER A 244 9.09 -19.99 -15.57
C SER A 244 9.36 -19.17 -16.84
N VAL A 245 10.57 -18.67 -17.02
CA VAL A 245 11.07 -17.93 -18.20
C VAL A 245 11.84 -18.86 -19.11
#